data_232fb123e0c353f61925146bc7a7e4b5
#
_entry.id   232fb123e0c353f61925146bc7a7e4b5
#
_cell.length_a   1.000
_cell.length_b   1.000
_cell.length_c   1.000
_cell.angle_alpha   90.00
_cell.angle_beta   90.00
_cell.angle_gamma   90.00
#
_symmetry.space_group_name_H-M   'P 1'
#
loop_
_entity.id
_entity.type
_entity.pdbx_description
1 polymer ?
#
loop_
_entity_poly.entity_id
_entity_poly.type
_entity_poly.pdbx_seq_one_letter_code
_entity_poly.pdbx_strand_id
1 'polypeptide(L)'
;MKIDIGCGGKKKEGFIGLDQYLMPGVDHALDIGTERWPFADGSVDEAYSSNFLEHLTNLGERFERVHFFNELFRVLRPGAKAFVAIPHWNSERYY
;
A
#
# COMPACT_ATOMS: atom_id res chain seq x y z
N MET A 1 10.56 -7.68 7.78
CA MET A 1 9.77 -8.12 6.62
C MET A 1 9.57 -6.97 5.66
N LYS A 2 9.33 -7.30 4.40
CA LYS A 2 9.08 -6.30 3.37
C LYS A 2 7.70 -6.52 2.80
N ILE A 3 6.96 -5.46 2.56
CA ILE A 3 5.58 -5.58 2.06
C ILE A 3 5.41 -4.81 0.76
N ASP A 4 4.58 -5.37 -0.13
CA ASP A 4 4.23 -4.77 -1.42
C ASP A 4 2.72 -4.52 -1.38
N ILE A 5 2.33 -3.26 -1.30
CA ILE A 5 0.95 -2.86 -1.06
C ILE A 5 0.27 -2.55 -2.39
N GLY A 6 -0.86 -3.22 -2.63
CA GLY A 6 -1.56 -3.09 -3.91
C GLY A 6 -0.80 -3.78 -5.02
N CYS A 7 -0.22 -4.95 -4.72
CA CYS A 7 0.70 -5.61 -5.64
C CYS A 7 0.03 -6.22 -6.87
N GLY A 8 -1.27 -6.52 -6.80
CA GLY A 8 -1.92 -7.24 -7.88
C GLY A 8 -1.25 -8.58 -8.10
N GLY A 9 -1.21 -9.02 -9.34
CA GLY A 9 -0.57 -10.28 -9.69
C GLY A 9 0.92 -10.17 -9.94
N LYS A 10 1.53 -9.02 -9.64
CA LYS A 10 2.94 -8.75 -9.96
C LYS A 10 3.72 -8.35 -8.72
N LYS A 11 3.56 -9.12 -7.67
CA LYS A 11 4.24 -8.85 -6.42
C LYS A 11 5.75 -8.82 -6.61
N LYS A 12 6.41 -7.88 -5.96
CA LYS A 12 7.85 -7.80 -5.92
C LYS A 12 8.41 -9.04 -5.25
N GLU A 13 9.41 -9.66 -5.85
CA GLU A 13 9.99 -10.88 -5.31
C GLU A 13 10.60 -10.62 -3.93
N GLY A 14 10.32 -11.52 -2.99
CA GLY A 14 10.82 -11.37 -1.63
C GLY A 14 9.95 -10.51 -0.73
N PHE A 15 8.87 -9.96 -1.26
CA PHE A 15 7.95 -9.12 -0.50
C PHE A 15 6.68 -9.88 -0.17
N ILE A 16 6.01 -9.48 0.90
CA ILE A 16 4.68 -9.99 1.25
C ILE A 16 3.67 -9.11 0.55
N GLY A 17 2.80 -9.71 -0.25
CA GLY A 17 1.86 -8.96 -1.07
C GLY A 17 0.53 -8.72 -0.39
N LEU A 18 0.07 -7.46 -0.43
CA LEU A 18 -1.26 -7.06 0.02
C LEU A 18 -2.05 -6.56 -1.18
N ASP A 19 -3.32 -6.97 -1.29
CA ASP A 19 -4.19 -6.42 -2.31
C ASP A 19 -5.64 -6.60 -1.87
N GLN A 20 -6.56 -5.94 -2.57
CA GLN A 20 -7.98 -6.08 -2.28
C GLN A 20 -8.52 -7.40 -2.79
N TYR A 21 -7.91 -7.94 -3.83
CA TYR A 21 -8.40 -9.16 -4.49
C TYR A 21 -7.38 -10.27 -4.33
N LEU A 22 -7.88 -11.46 -4.02
CA LEU A 22 -7.03 -12.63 -3.92
C LEU A 22 -6.66 -13.12 -5.31
N MET A 23 -5.37 -13.16 -5.61
CA MET A 23 -4.85 -13.67 -6.87
C MET A 23 -3.42 -14.15 -6.64
N PRO A 24 -2.80 -14.84 -7.61
CA PRO A 24 -1.43 -15.32 -7.42
C PRO A 24 -0.50 -14.17 -7.05
N GLY A 25 0.27 -14.37 -6.00
CA GLY A 25 1.20 -13.35 -5.51
C GLY A 25 0.65 -12.53 -4.36
N VAL A 26 -0.66 -12.61 -4.08
CA VAL A 26 -1.24 -11.89 -2.96
C VAL A 26 -1.25 -12.80 -1.75
N ASP A 27 -0.56 -12.37 -0.70
CA ASP A 27 -0.48 -13.13 0.55
C ASP A 27 -1.61 -12.77 1.50
N HIS A 28 -2.05 -11.50 1.47
CA HIS A 28 -3.14 -11.03 2.31
C HIS A 28 -4.11 -10.23 1.47
N ALA A 29 -5.34 -10.71 1.35
CA ALA A 29 -6.41 -10.01 0.65
C ALA A 29 -7.26 -9.26 1.68
N LEU A 30 -7.32 -7.93 1.59
CA LEU A 30 -8.07 -7.11 2.54
C LEU A 30 -8.38 -5.76 1.90
N ASP A 31 -9.32 -5.04 2.50
CA ASP A 31 -9.61 -3.67 2.06
C ASP A 31 -8.54 -2.76 2.64
N ILE A 32 -7.52 -2.49 1.83
CA ILE A 32 -6.35 -1.73 2.27
C ILE A 32 -6.71 -0.32 2.73
N GLY A 33 -7.78 0.24 2.18
CA GLY A 33 -8.19 1.60 2.51
C GLY A 33 -8.99 1.75 3.79
N THR A 34 -9.46 0.64 4.37
CA THR A 34 -10.33 0.73 5.55
C THR A 34 -9.97 -0.24 6.65
N GLU A 35 -9.33 -1.37 6.35
CA GLU A 35 -9.04 -2.38 7.35
C GLU A 35 -7.66 -2.21 7.95
N ARG A 36 -7.51 -2.70 9.18
CA ARG A 36 -6.21 -2.73 9.82
C ARG A 36 -5.34 -3.75 9.09
N TRP A 37 -4.14 -3.33 8.72
CA TRP A 37 -3.21 -4.23 8.03
C TRP A 37 -2.69 -5.28 9.01
N PRO A 38 -2.50 -6.53 8.53
CA PRO A 38 -2.21 -7.66 9.42
C PRO A 38 -0.75 -7.75 9.88
N PHE A 39 -0.19 -6.64 10.29
CA PHE A 39 1.19 -6.58 10.78
C PHE A 39 1.24 -5.82 12.09
N ALA A 40 2.12 -6.24 12.97
CA ALA A 40 2.32 -5.54 14.23
C ALA A 40 2.96 -4.17 14.01
N ASP A 41 2.78 -3.29 14.98
CA ASP A 41 3.41 -1.97 14.95
C ASP A 41 4.92 -2.14 14.82
N GLY A 42 5.52 -1.38 13.93
CA GLY A 42 6.98 -1.36 13.81
C GLY A 42 7.61 -2.66 13.33
N SER A 43 6.84 -3.51 12.65
CA SER A 43 7.34 -4.83 12.23
C SER A 43 7.89 -4.86 10.80
N VAL A 44 7.65 -3.81 10.03
CA VAL A 44 7.99 -3.80 8.61
C VAL A 44 9.27 -3.02 8.37
N ASP A 45 10.21 -3.64 7.66
CA ASP A 45 11.52 -3.05 7.37
C ASP A 45 11.50 -2.21 6.09
N GLU A 46 10.64 -2.58 5.15
CA GLU A 46 10.56 -1.88 3.87
C GLU A 46 9.18 -2.06 3.29
N ALA A 47 8.62 -0.98 2.77
CA ALA A 47 7.31 -1.01 2.14
C ALA A 47 7.42 -0.44 0.72
N TYR A 48 6.68 -1.05 -0.20
CA TYR A 48 6.64 -0.65 -1.59
C TYR A 48 5.19 -0.61 -2.05
N SER A 49 4.82 0.44 -2.76
CA SER A 49 3.49 0.53 -3.37
C SER A 49 3.64 1.33 -4.66
N SER A 50 3.17 0.74 -5.75
CA SER A 50 3.27 1.38 -7.06
C SER A 50 1.93 1.34 -7.75
N ASN A 51 1.48 2.49 -8.23
CA ASN A 51 0.24 2.62 -8.98
C ASN A 51 -0.98 2.12 -8.22
N PHE A 52 -1.01 2.32 -6.92
CA PHE A 52 -2.13 1.89 -6.09
C PHE A 52 -2.83 3.05 -5.39
N LEU A 53 -2.07 4.00 -4.85
CA LEU A 53 -2.62 5.07 -4.01
C LEU A 53 -3.71 5.87 -4.73
N GLU A 54 -3.60 6.01 -6.04
CA GLU A 54 -4.59 6.77 -6.82
C GLU A 54 -5.97 6.11 -6.83
N HIS A 55 -6.04 4.81 -6.49
CA HIS A 55 -7.33 4.11 -6.43
C HIS A 55 -8.06 4.31 -5.10
N LEU A 56 -7.40 4.92 -4.13
CA LEU A 56 -8.01 5.19 -2.84
C LEU A 56 -8.70 6.54 -2.88
N THR A 57 -9.75 6.67 -2.08
CA THR A 57 -10.55 7.89 -2.07
C THR A 57 -10.61 8.50 -0.68
N ASN A 58 -10.83 9.82 -0.64
CA ASN A 58 -11.13 10.53 0.59
C ASN A 58 -12.51 11.18 0.51
N LEU A 59 -13.39 10.61 -0.32
CA LEU A 59 -14.72 11.17 -0.50
C LEU A 59 -15.69 10.64 0.54
N GLY A 60 -16.60 11.49 0.97
CA GLY A 60 -17.61 11.14 1.95
C GLY A 60 -16.98 10.75 3.27
N GLU A 61 -17.37 9.59 3.78
CA GLU A 61 -16.84 9.09 5.04
C GLU A 61 -15.67 8.12 4.84
N ARG A 62 -15.23 7.96 3.59
CA ARG A 62 -14.13 7.03 3.31
C ARG A 62 -12.83 7.83 3.17
N PHE A 63 -12.07 7.87 4.22
CA PHE A 63 -10.80 8.57 4.24
C PHE A 63 -9.68 7.57 3.98
N GLU A 64 -9.72 6.93 2.81
CA GLU A 64 -8.86 5.81 2.50
C GLU A 64 -7.39 6.18 2.41
N ARG A 65 -7.08 7.35 1.89
CA ARG A 65 -5.67 7.76 1.81
C ARG A 65 -5.11 8.08 3.17
N VAL A 66 -5.93 8.66 4.05
CA VAL A 66 -5.51 8.92 5.43
C VAL A 66 -5.25 7.59 6.13
N HIS A 67 -6.16 6.63 5.97
CA HIS A 67 -6.00 5.31 6.57
C HIS A 67 -4.74 4.62 6.04
N PHE A 68 -4.49 4.71 4.74
CA PHE A 68 -3.32 4.11 4.11
C PHE A 68 -2.03 4.60 4.77
N PHE A 69 -1.88 5.92 4.91
CA PHE A 69 -0.67 6.47 5.50
C PHE A 69 -0.58 6.21 6.99
N ASN A 70 -1.71 6.20 7.70
CA ASN A 70 -1.70 5.86 9.11
C ASN A 70 -1.22 4.43 9.33
N GLU A 71 -1.72 3.49 8.52
CA GLU A 71 -1.28 2.10 8.63
C GLU A 71 0.17 1.93 8.19
N LEU A 72 0.56 2.63 7.14
CA LEU A 72 1.94 2.57 6.66
C LEU A 72 2.90 3.00 7.76
N PHE A 73 2.62 4.14 8.39
CA PHE A 73 3.49 4.62 9.47
C PHE A 73 3.43 3.71 10.69
N ARG A 74 2.26 3.13 10.97
CA ARG A 74 2.12 2.24 12.13
C ARG A 74 3.00 0.99 11.98
N VAL A 75 2.99 0.37 10.80
CA VAL A 75 3.68 -0.91 10.61
C VAL A 75 5.17 -0.74 10.35
N LEU A 76 5.61 0.41 9.86
CA LEU A 76 7.03 0.62 9.57
C LEU A 76 7.82 0.78 10.86
N ARG A 77 8.95 0.09 10.94
CA ARG A 77 9.87 0.32 12.06
C ARG A 77 10.58 1.65 11.89
N PRO A 78 11.11 2.26 12.98
CA PRO A 78 11.89 3.48 12.85
C PRO A 78 13.07 3.27 11.90
N GLY A 79 13.26 4.21 10.98
CA GLY A 79 14.35 4.13 10.02
C GLY A 79 14.07 3.27 8.81
N ALA A 80 12.88 2.68 8.72
CA ALA A 80 12.51 1.86 7.59
C ALA A 80 12.32 2.70 6.33
N LYS A 81 12.40 2.03 5.18
CA LYS A 81 12.20 2.68 3.89
C LYS A 81 10.81 2.42 3.37
N ALA A 82 10.21 3.45 2.78
CA ALA A 82 8.92 3.30 2.11
C ALA A 82 8.99 4.00 0.76
N PHE A 83 8.56 3.29 -0.28
CA PHE A 83 8.50 3.83 -1.63
C PHE A 83 7.05 3.76 -2.10
N VAL A 84 6.47 4.91 -2.38
CA VAL A 84 5.09 4.99 -2.86
C VAL A 84 5.11 5.78 -4.16
N ALA A 85 4.72 5.11 -5.24
CA ALA A 85 4.70 5.71 -6.56
C ALA A 85 3.28 5.77 -7.08
N ILE A 86 2.93 6.88 -7.71
CA ILE A 86 1.66 7.03 -8.40
C ILE A 86 1.97 7.38 -9.85
N PRO A 87 1.02 7.16 -10.78
CA PRO A 87 1.27 7.49 -12.18
C PRO A 87 1.53 8.96 -12.35
N HIS A 88 2.54 9.26 -13.16
CA HIS A 88 2.89 10.65 -13.46
C HIS A 88 2.24 11.02 -14.77
N TRP A 89 0.91 10.97 -14.79
CA TRP A 89 0.20 11.03 -16.04
C TRP A 89 -0.22 12.42 -16.40
N ASN A 90 0.34 13.40 -15.85
CA ASN A 90 0.02 14.65 -16.30
C ASN A 90 1.12 15.59 -16.31
N SER A 91 2.33 15.07 -16.35
CA SER A 91 3.45 15.93 -16.45
C SER A 91 3.38 16.80 -17.67
N GLU A 92 2.77 16.32 -18.72
CA GLU A 92 2.62 17.14 -19.90
C GLU A 92 1.21 17.54 -20.14
N ARG A 93 0.36 17.26 -19.29
CA ARG A 93 -0.98 17.70 -19.39
C ARG A 93 -1.55 17.90 -18.07
N TYR A 94 -1.61 17.93 -17.54
CA TYR A 94 -2.06 17.92 -16.46
C TYR A 94 -1.94 18.45 -15.69
N TYR A 95 -2.11 18.75 -15.35
CA TYR A 95 -2.28 18.87 -14.52
C TYR A 95 -2.13 19.36 -14.11
#